data_e5a23b76533b0f0678b05a83c3c26147
#
_entry.id   e5a23b76533b0f0678b05a83c3c26147
#
_cell.length_a   1.000
_cell.length_b   1.000
_cell.length_c   1.000
_cell.angle_alpha   90.00
_cell.angle_beta   90.00
_cell.angle_gamma   90.00
#
_symmetry.space_group_name_H-M   'P 1'
#
loop_
_entity.id
_entity.type
_entity.pdbx_description
1 polymer ?
#
loop_
_entity_poly.entity_id
_entity_poly.type
_entity_poly.pdbx_seq_one_letter_code
_entity_poly.pdbx_strand_id
1 'polypeptide(L)'
;MADQDISVLVVGGSLVGLSSALFLADNGVSPVVVERHPGPAIHPRAALFFQRTVELWRSIGLEDEIVTASGLEFEQNGAVMSVESLGGKEVEWFFRHVNEGVEHLSPSPRLFVTQIGLEPILRRRAEELGATIRYSCEALSFQEADDGVTVTIKDRETGYEHTIRAQYMVAADGAHSPIRERLGIPMGGHGSFSNSITIYFRANVKPLIGDRNLSVIYVFNPRLQGFFRFSKAGDAGFLVVNKAIDEHGELAADLWEDTGEAKCIEYAREALGDPEIEVEVENVQRWNASAEWAERWQHGRIFLAGDSAHVMPPTGGYGGNVGVQDAHNLAWKLASVVKGDAGSELLASYDAERRPIAEETVEQAYARYVLRLAPELGKENLHPMADDAAIDLGYVYRSEAVISDGGADNGLFVDPHEPAAVPGVRAPHVAVGDGSTLDLLGHSFVLLTADEGWGAAAEELGLEAHLVRSPGFTDVYGAGAVLVRPDGFVAWRTEDGPADGVLPGVLNRVLAR
;
A
#
# COMPACT_ATOMS: atom_id res chain seq x y z
N MET A 1 -11.80 -31.70 16.07
CA MET A 1 -12.52 -30.98 14.98
C MET A 1 -12.32 -29.50 15.25
N ALA A 2 -12.19 -28.67 14.22
CA ALA A 2 -12.13 -27.22 14.41
C ALA A 2 -13.51 -26.70 14.90
N ASP A 3 -13.49 -25.64 15.69
CA ASP A 3 -14.73 -25.04 16.23
C ASP A 3 -15.47 -24.23 15.14
N GLN A 4 -14.75 -23.82 14.10
CA GLN A 4 -15.30 -23.07 12.97
C GLN A 4 -14.54 -23.39 11.67
N ASP A 5 -15.28 -23.62 10.58
CA ASP A 5 -14.77 -23.75 9.21
C ASP A 5 -15.09 -22.48 8.40
N ILE A 6 -14.09 -21.92 7.70
CA ILE A 6 -14.20 -20.69 6.90
C ILE A 6 -13.38 -20.79 5.61
N SER A 7 -13.65 -19.91 4.66
CA SER A 7 -12.88 -19.87 3.42
C SER A 7 -11.51 -19.20 3.61
N VAL A 8 -11.45 -18.01 4.21
CA VAL A 8 -10.20 -17.26 4.39
C VAL A 8 -10.11 -16.70 5.80
N LEU A 9 -8.98 -16.98 6.46
CA LEU A 9 -8.58 -16.33 7.71
C LEU A 9 -7.52 -15.28 7.43
N VAL A 10 -7.71 -14.07 7.94
CA VAL A 10 -6.71 -13.00 7.92
C VAL A 10 -6.16 -12.82 9.32
N VAL A 11 -4.84 -12.90 9.48
CA VAL A 11 -4.16 -12.67 10.76
C VAL A 11 -3.51 -11.30 10.74
N GLY A 12 -3.97 -10.41 11.61
CA GLY A 12 -3.64 -8.99 11.68
C GLY A 12 -4.80 -8.12 11.19
N GLY A 13 -5.20 -7.14 11.99
CA GLY A 13 -6.37 -6.28 11.78
C GLY A 13 -6.04 -4.79 11.66
N SER A 14 -4.85 -4.44 11.18
CA SER A 14 -4.47 -3.08 10.80
C SER A 14 -4.70 -2.85 9.29
N LEU A 15 -4.13 -1.79 8.72
CA LEU A 15 -4.37 -1.32 7.35
C LEU A 15 -4.43 -2.46 6.31
N VAL A 16 -3.40 -3.31 6.25
CA VAL A 16 -3.30 -4.37 5.22
C VAL A 16 -4.29 -5.51 5.48
N GLY A 17 -4.46 -5.92 6.73
CA GLY A 17 -5.43 -6.96 7.09
C GLY A 17 -6.87 -6.50 6.88
N LEU A 18 -7.20 -5.26 7.24
CA LEU A 18 -8.51 -4.66 6.95
C LEU A 18 -8.75 -4.50 5.44
N SER A 19 -7.73 -4.10 4.68
CA SER A 19 -7.81 -4.03 3.21
C SER A 19 -8.01 -5.41 2.60
N SER A 20 -7.31 -6.44 3.10
CA SER A 20 -7.50 -7.83 2.67
C SER A 20 -8.94 -8.31 2.94
N ALA A 21 -9.45 -8.03 4.13
CA ALA A 21 -10.83 -8.38 4.48
C ALA A 21 -11.86 -7.65 3.62
N LEU A 22 -11.64 -6.36 3.40
CA LEU A 22 -12.50 -5.52 2.59
C LEU A 22 -12.57 -6.01 1.15
N PHE A 23 -11.42 -6.22 0.49
CA PHE A 23 -11.39 -6.66 -0.90
C PHE A 23 -11.86 -8.11 -1.08
N LEU A 24 -11.63 -9.01 -0.11
CA LEU A 24 -12.22 -10.35 -0.12
C LEU A 24 -13.74 -10.29 -0.02
N ALA A 25 -14.27 -9.50 0.91
CA ALA A 25 -15.71 -9.35 1.10
C ALA A 25 -16.38 -8.69 -0.12
N ASP A 26 -15.75 -7.69 -0.70
CA ASP A 26 -16.16 -7.03 -1.93
C ASP A 26 -16.20 -8.00 -3.13
N ASN A 27 -15.25 -8.94 -3.18
CA ASN A 27 -15.26 -10.06 -4.11
C ASN A 27 -16.16 -11.25 -3.67
N GLY A 28 -17.05 -11.05 -2.70
CA GLY A 28 -18.08 -12.03 -2.29
C GLY A 28 -17.56 -13.22 -1.49
N VAL A 29 -16.40 -13.11 -0.85
CA VAL A 29 -15.86 -14.06 0.13
C VAL A 29 -15.90 -13.43 1.51
N SER A 30 -16.57 -14.07 2.48
CA SER A 30 -16.69 -13.56 3.85
C SER A 30 -15.49 -14.02 4.71
N PRO A 31 -14.44 -13.21 4.87
CA PRO A 31 -13.29 -13.59 5.68
C PRO A 31 -13.54 -13.38 7.17
N VAL A 32 -12.74 -14.09 7.99
CA VAL A 32 -12.58 -13.77 9.41
C VAL A 32 -11.22 -13.14 9.61
N VAL A 33 -11.18 -11.99 10.30
CA VAL A 33 -9.95 -11.33 10.74
C VAL A 33 -9.76 -11.56 12.23
N VAL A 34 -8.53 -11.88 12.63
CA VAL A 34 -8.14 -11.94 14.05
C VAL A 34 -7.02 -10.93 14.30
N GLU A 35 -7.20 -10.09 15.30
CA GLU A 35 -6.25 -9.05 15.69
C GLU A 35 -6.01 -9.10 17.21
N ARG A 36 -4.72 -9.18 17.59
CA ARG A 36 -4.32 -9.28 19.01
C ARG A 36 -4.57 -8.02 19.84
N HIS A 37 -4.65 -6.86 19.19
CA HIS A 37 -4.93 -5.59 19.87
C HIS A 37 -6.44 -5.39 20.06
N PRO A 38 -6.85 -4.53 21.01
CA PRO A 38 -8.28 -4.35 21.35
C PRO A 38 -9.04 -3.47 20.35
N GLY A 39 -8.38 -2.93 19.34
CA GLY A 39 -8.99 -2.03 18.36
C GLY A 39 -8.05 -1.61 17.24
N PRO A 40 -8.49 -0.70 16.36
CA PRO A 40 -7.69 -0.15 15.28
C PRO A 40 -6.48 0.63 15.80
N ALA A 41 -5.61 1.07 14.90
CA ALA A 41 -4.41 1.82 15.21
C ALA A 41 -4.72 3.10 16.02
N ILE A 42 -3.98 3.31 17.10
CA ILE A 42 -4.06 4.50 17.94
C ILE A 42 -2.93 5.51 17.66
N HIS A 43 -1.99 5.14 16.80
CA HIS A 43 -0.88 5.98 16.39
C HIS A 43 -0.85 6.11 14.87
N PRO A 44 -0.68 7.32 14.33
CA PRO A 44 -0.58 7.54 12.90
C PRO A 44 0.78 7.00 12.39
N ARG A 45 0.74 5.94 11.56
CA ARG A 45 1.93 5.34 10.92
C ARG A 45 2.00 5.73 9.45
N ALA A 46 1.17 5.11 8.60
CA ALA A 46 1.00 5.53 7.22
C ALA A 46 0.08 6.75 7.17
N ALA A 47 0.42 7.73 6.34
CA ALA A 47 -0.39 8.94 6.24
C ALA A 47 -0.46 9.50 4.80
N LEU A 48 0.43 9.13 3.89
CA LEU A 48 0.36 9.50 2.48
C LEU A 48 -0.11 8.31 1.67
N PHE A 49 -1.21 8.51 0.95
CA PHE A 49 -1.71 7.53 0.00
C PHE A 49 -1.66 8.08 -1.42
N PHE A 50 -1.11 7.25 -2.29
CA PHE A 50 -0.90 7.57 -3.69
C PHE A 50 -2.13 7.27 -4.53
N GLN A 51 -2.11 7.73 -5.79
CA GLN A 51 -3.25 7.63 -6.70
C GLN A 51 -3.72 6.19 -6.87
N ARG A 52 -2.81 5.22 -7.05
CA ARG A 52 -3.21 3.81 -7.20
C ARG A 52 -4.01 3.29 -6.02
N THR A 53 -3.59 3.59 -4.81
CA THR A 53 -4.30 3.16 -3.60
C THR A 53 -5.68 3.81 -3.50
N VAL A 54 -5.79 5.09 -3.86
CA VAL A 54 -7.07 5.82 -3.85
C VAL A 54 -8.02 5.29 -4.93
N GLU A 55 -7.51 4.91 -6.12
CA GLU A 55 -8.28 4.22 -7.17
C GLU A 55 -8.91 2.91 -6.66
N LEU A 56 -8.17 2.15 -5.83
CA LEU A 56 -8.70 0.91 -5.23
C LEU A 56 -9.86 1.19 -4.28
N TRP A 57 -9.82 2.29 -3.56
CA TRP A 57 -10.94 2.73 -2.72
C TRP A 57 -12.09 3.32 -3.54
N ARG A 58 -11.77 4.01 -4.66
CA ARG A 58 -12.76 4.49 -5.62
C ARG A 58 -13.57 3.35 -6.22
N SER A 59 -12.92 2.26 -6.63
CA SER A 59 -13.59 1.10 -7.24
C SER A 59 -14.64 0.45 -6.35
N ILE A 60 -14.55 0.64 -5.02
CA ILE A 60 -15.49 0.11 -4.02
C ILE A 60 -16.37 1.20 -3.38
N GLY A 61 -16.35 2.42 -3.95
CA GLY A 61 -17.20 3.55 -3.55
C GLY A 61 -16.81 4.22 -2.24
N LEU A 62 -15.55 4.13 -1.81
CA LEU A 62 -15.06 4.73 -0.57
C LEU A 62 -14.26 6.05 -0.76
N GLU A 63 -13.91 6.44 -1.99
CA GLU A 63 -13.06 7.60 -2.23
C GLU A 63 -13.61 8.87 -1.58
N ASP A 64 -14.87 9.22 -1.81
CA ASP A 64 -15.48 10.46 -1.30
C ASP A 64 -15.47 10.52 0.24
N GLU A 65 -15.73 9.41 0.90
CA GLU A 65 -15.71 9.33 2.36
C GLU A 65 -14.29 9.50 2.90
N ILE A 66 -13.30 8.85 2.26
CA ILE A 66 -11.89 8.95 2.65
C ILE A 66 -11.35 10.36 2.37
N VAL A 67 -11.70 10.98 1.24
CA VAL A 67 -11.36 12.37 0.94
C VAL A 67 -11.96 13.31 1.99
N THR A 68 -13.19 13.09 2.39
CA THR A 68 -13.82 13.87 3.46
C THR A 68 -13.09 13.71 4.79
N ALA A 69 -12.79 12.48 5.20
CA ALA A 69 -12.04 12.19 6.44
C ALA A 69 -10.65 12.82 6.39
N SER A 70 -9.96 12.72 5.26
CA SER A 70 -8.62 13.29 5.07
C SER A 70 -8.60 14.80 5.28
N GLY A 71 -9.63 15.51 4.77
CA GLY A 71 -9.79 16.94 4.93
C GLY A 71 -10.10 17.41 6.36
N LEU A 72 -10.51 16.50 7.26
CA LEU A 72 -10.68 16.79 8.68
C LEU A 72 -9.35 16.75 9.44
N GLU A 73 -8.46 15.85 9.04
CA GLU A 73 -7.17 15.66 9.73
C GLU A 73 -6.10 16.66 9.28
N PHE A 74 -6.03 16.90 7.98
CA PHE A 74 -4.94 17.68 7.36
C PHE A 74 -5.45 18.66 6.31
N GLU A 75 -4.74 19.77 6.13
CA GLU A 75 -4.85 20.51 4.88
C GLU A 75 -4.28 19.63 3.76
N GLN A 76 -5.10 19.39 2.76
CA GLN A 76 -4.73 18.54 1.63
C GLN A 76 -3.88 19.31 0.61
N ASN A 77 -3.19 18.55 -0.25
CA ASN A 77 -2.38 19.08 -1.32
C ASN A 77 -1.23 20.01 -0.85
N GLY A 78 -0.71 19.79 0.36
CA GLY A 78 0.38 20.57 0.92
C GLY A 78 1.73 20.22 0.31
N ALA A 79 2.69 21.11 0.50
CA ALA A 79 4.06 20.97 0.02
C ALA A 79 4.89 19.94 0.81
N VAL A 80 5.92 19.43 0.15
CA VAL A 80 7.01 18.66 0.77
C VAL A 80 8.29 19.49 0.65
N MET A 81 8.91 19.81 1.78
CA MET A 81 10.09 20.68 1.81
C MET A 81 11.09 20.29 2.88
N SER A 82 12.27 20.85 2.83
CA SER A 82 13.27 20.78 3.89
C SER A 82 13.59 22.17 4.47
N VAL A 83 13.88 22.18 5.77
CA VAL A 83 14.20 23.38 6.57
C VAL A 83 15.37 23.10 7.50
N GLU A 84 16.06 24.13 7.97
CA GLU A 84 16.96 24.02 9.13
C GLU A 84 16.15 23.85 10.43
N SER A 85 15.04 24.57 10.54
CA SER A 85 13.98 24.41 11.55
C SER A 85 12.69 25.02 10.99
N LEU A 86 11.54 24.72 11.59
CA LEU A 86 10.24 25.20 11.08
C LEU A 86 10.16 26.73 11.01
N GLY A 87 10.62 27.42 12.05
CA GLY A 87 10.71 28.89 12.10
C GLY A 87 11.99 29.47 11.50
N GLY A 88 12.91 28.61 11.04
CA GLY A 88 14.21 29.00 10.51
C GLY A 88 14.28 29.09 8.99
N LYS A 89 15.48 28.79 8.47
CA LYS A 89 15.73 28.88 7.03
C LYS A 89 15.14 27.72 6.24
N GLU A 90 14.44 28.04 5.17
CA GLU A 90 14.03 27.09 4.14
C GLU A 90 15.24 26.65 3.31
N VAL A 91 15.39 25.32 3.11
CA VAL A 91 16.53 24.74 2.40
C VAL A 91 16.13 24.38 0.97
N GLU A 92 15.08 23.55 0.81
CA GLU A 92 14.65 23.04 -0.48
C GLU A 92 13.15 22.76 -0.51
N TRP A 93 12.51 22.99 -1.64
CA TRP A 93 11.14 22.60 -1.92
C TRP A 93 11.17 21.43 -2.90
N PHE A 94 10.83 20.21 -2.44
CA PHE A 94 10.77 19.02 -3.28
C PHE A 94 9.55 19.06 -4.18
N PHE A 95 8.38 19.40 -3.61
CA PHE A 95 7.12 19.58 -4.30
C PHE A 95 6.39 20.78 -3.74
N ARG A 96 5.80 21.60 -4.61
CA ARG A 96 4.94 22.71 -4.19
C ARG A 96 3.59 22.21 -3.67
N HIS A 97 3.13 21.10 -4.23
CA HIS A 97 1.99 20.32 -3.72
C HIS A 97 2.13 18.86 -4.16
N VAL A 98 1.58 17.92 -3.37
CA VAL A 98 1.81 16.48 -3.57
C VAL A 98 1.22 15.92 -4.86
N ASN A 99 0.28 16.62 -5.50
CA ASN A 99 -0.33 16.22 -6.78
C ASN A 99 0.32 16.91 -7.99
N GLU A 100 1.39 17.71 -7.80
CA GLU A 100 2.03 18.44 -8.87
C GLU A 100 2.51 17.51 -10.00
N GLY A 101 1.98 17.74 -11.20
CA GLY A 101 2.37 17.03 -12.42
C GLY A 101 1.77 15.64 -12.62
N VAL A 102 0.93 15.14 -11.69
CA VAL A 102 0.33 13.80 -11.78
C VAL A 102 -1.19 13.81 -11.87
N GLU A 103 -1.83 14.98 -11.87
CA GLU A 103 -3.28 15.14 -11.84
C GLU A 103 -3.99 14.49 -13.03
N HIS A 104 -3.30 14.40 -14.18
CA HIS A 104 -3.85 13.84 -15.41
C HIS A 104 -3.66 12.32 -15.54
N LEU A 105 -2.92 11.68 -14.61
CA LEU A 105 -2.61 10.24 -14.66
C LEU A 105 -3.70 9.37 -14.06
N SER A 106 -4.59 9.96 -13.28
CA SER A 106 -5.65 9.26 -12.56
C SER A 106 -6.82 10.20 -12.26
N PRO A 107 -8.06 9.70 -12.19
CA PRO A 107 -9.20 10.48 -11.68
C PRO A 107 -9.10 10.70 -10.16
N SER A 108 -8.25 9.94 -9.47
CA SER A 108 -8.08 9.98 -8.01
C SER A 108 -6.83 10.78 -7.62
N PRO A 109 -6.88 11.63 -6.57
CA PRO A 109 -5.73 12.39 -6.11
C PRO A 109 -4.82 11.56 -5.18
N ARG A 110 -3.60 12.02 -4.96
CA ARG A 110 -2.82 11.66 -3.77
C ARG A 110 -3.39 12.42 -2.57
N LEU A 111 -3.51 11.76 -1.45
CA LEU A 111 -4.09 12.37 -0.25
C LEU A 111 -3.38 11.95 1.03
N PHE A 112 -3.63 12.73 2.06
CA PHE A 112 -3.13 12.49 3.40
C PHE A 112 -4.27 12.14 4.35
N VAL A 113 -4.24 10.93 4.89
CA VAL A 113 -5.12 10.48 5.96
C VAL A 113 -4.33 9.51 6.85
N THR A 114 -4.49 9.61 8.16
CA THR A 114 -3.83 8.66 9.05
C THR A 114 -4.58 7.32 9.10
N GLN A 115 -3.92 6.28 9.59
CA GLN A 115 -4.60 5.01 9.87
C GLN A 115 -5.74 5.19 10.89
N ILE A 116 -5.65 6.19 11.79
CA ILE A 116 -6.69 6.50 12.78
C ILE A 116 -8.00 6.90 12.09
N GLY A 117 -7.93 7.75 11.05
CA GLY A 117 -9.10 8.14 10.27
C GLY A 117 -9.54 7.10 9.26
N LEU A 118 -8.59 6.35 8.69
CA LEU A 118 -8.84 5.42 7.60
C LEU A 118 -9.35 4.05 8.06
N GLU A 119 -8.70 3.41 9.06
CA GLU A 119 -9.03 2.04 9.47
C GLU A 119 -10.50 1.85 9.91
N PRO A 120 -11.15 2.81 10.63
CA PRO A 120 -12.57 2.69 10.93
C PRO A 120 -13.48 2.64 9.70
N ILE A 121 -13.13 3.38 8.64
CA ILE A 121 -13.87 3.38 7.37
C ILE A 121 -13.74 2.02 6.67
N LEU A 122 -12.51 1.52 6.54
CA LEU A 122 -12.24 0.22 5.91
C LEU A 122 -12.92 -0.92 6.70
N ARG A 123 -12.81 -0.90 8.02
CA ARG A 123 -13.44 -1.87 8.92
C ARG A 123 -14.96 -1.90 8.73
N ARG A 124 -15.62 -0.75 8.89
CA ARG A 124 -17.06 -0.64 8.75
C ARG A 124 -17.52 -1.20 7.40
N ARG A 125 -16.85 -0.80 6.31
CA ARG A 125 -17.21 -1.26 4.98
C ARG A 125 -16.99 -2.76 4.78
N ALA A 126 -15.89 -3.32 5.31
CA ALA A 126 -15.64 -4.76 5.28
C ALA A 126 -16.73 -5.55 6.04
N GLU A 127 -17.15 -5.07 7.24
CA GLU A 127 -18.22 -5.66 8.03
C GLU A 127 -19.59 -5.57 7.31
N GLU A 128 -19.90 -4.44 6.65
CA GLU A 128 -21.10 -4.27 5.83
C GLU A 128 -21.16 -5.28 4.67
N LEU A 129 -20.02 -5.63 4.10
CA LEU A 129 -19.89 -6.60 3.01
C LEU A 129 -19.80 -8.06 3.50
N GLY A 130 -19.81 -8.29 4.82
CA GLY A 130 -19.88 -9.63 5.41
C GLY A 130 -18.59 -10.17 5.99
N ALA A 131 -17.54 -9.37 6.14
CA ALA A 131 -16.36 -9.76 6.90
C ALA A 131 -16.66 -9.79 8.41
N THR A 132 -15.98 -10.68 9.14
CA THR A 132 -16.03 -10.73 10.60
C THR A 132 -14.68 -10.31 11.17
N ILE A 133 -14.64 -9.23 11.97
CA ILE A 133 -13.41 -8.72 12.55
C ILE A 133 -13.41 -8.92 14.05
N ARG A 134 -12.42 -9.67 14.57
CA ARG A 134 -12.28 -10.04 15.98
C ARG A 134 -11.01 -9.41 16.55
N TYR A 135 -11.19 -8.37 17.35
CA TYR A 135 -10.12 -7.77 18.15
C TYR A 135 -9.89 -8.57 19.43
N SER A 136 -8.78 -8.29 20.13
CA SER A 136 -8.34 -9.05 21.31
C SER A 136 -8.19 -10.55 21.05
N CYS A 137 -7.98 -10.97 19.80
CA CYS A 137 -7.86 -12.36 19.36
C CYS A 137 -6.48 -12.60 18.74
N GLU A 138 -5.69 -13.47 19.36
CA GLU A 138 -4.33 -13.76 18.96
C GLU A 138 -4.20 -15.15 18.32
N ALA A 139 -3.58 -15.22 17.14
CA ALA A 139 -3.20 -16.47 16.51
C ALA A 139 -1.94 -17.03 17.18
N LEU A 140 -2.07 -18.11 17.96
CA LEU A 140 -0.97 -18.71 18.72
C LEU A 140 -0.14 -19.69 17.90
N SER A 141 -0.81 -20.49 17.06
CA SER A 141 -0.18 -21.54 16.27
C SER A 141 -1.03 -21.89 15.06
N PHE A 142 -0.42 -22.51 14.07
CA PHE A 142 -1.12 -23.03 12.91
C PHE A 142 -0.56 -24.39 12.47
N GLN A 143 -1.37 -25.16 11.79
CA GLN A 143 -1.01 -26.40 11.12
C GLN A 143 -1.64 -26.38 9.72
N GLU A 144 -0.81 -26.56 8.70
CA GLU A 144 -1.25 -26.66 7.32
C GLU A 144 -1.48 -28.13 6.95
N ALA A 145 -2.51 -28.38 6.16
CA ALA A 145 -2.87 -29.65 5.56
C ALA A 145 -3.22 -29.44 4.09
N ASP A 146 -3.35 -30.53 3.32
CA ASP A 146 -3.66 -30.47 1.88
C ASP A 146 -4.96 -29.70 1.57
N ASP A 147 -5.91 -29.69 2.50
CA ASP A 147 -7.25 -29.14 2.32
C ASP A 147 -7.52 -27.86 3.15
N GLY A 148 -6.54 -27.36 3.92
CA GLY A 148 -6.70 -26.14 4.70
C GLY A 148 -5.63 -25.89 5.74
N VAL A 149 -5.83 -24.82 6.50
CA VAL A 149 -4.98 -24.39 7.61
C VAL A 149 -5.81 -24.35 8.88
N THR A 150 -5.39 -25.06 9.93
CA THR A 150 -6.02 -25.01 11.25
C THR A 150 -5.21 -24.09 12.15
N VAL A 151 -5.83 -23.05 12.68
CA VAL A 151 -5.20 -22.02 13.51
C VAL A 151 -5.79 -22.06 14.91
N THR A 152 -4.92 -22.08 15.93
CA THR A 152 -5.33 -21.91 17.34
C THR A 152 -5.40 -20.44 17.66
N ILE A 153 -6.57 -19.98 18.06
CA ILE A 153 -6.86 -18.59 18.42
C ILE A 153 -7.07 -18.49 19.93
N LYS A 154 -6.47 -17.48 20.54
CA LYS A 154 -6.69 -17.14 21.94
C LYS A 154 -7.43 -15.81 22.05
N ASP A 155 -8.55 -15.81 22.69
CA ASP A 155 -9.22 -14.61 23.17
C ASP A 155 -8.41 -14.05 24.35
N ARG A 156 -7.86 -12.85 24.20
CA ARG A 156 -6.94 -12.24 25.18
C ARG A 156 -7.66 -11.65 26.41
N GLU A 157 -8.96 -11.42 26.30
CA GLU A 157 -9.77 -10.89 27.39
C GLU A 157 -10.19 -12.03 28.34
N THR A 158 -10.60 -13.15 27.79
CA THR A 158 -11.09 -14.30 28.56
C THR A 158 -10.04 -15.38 28.78
N GLY A 159 -8.98 -15.41 27.96
CA GLY A 159 -7.97 -16.46 27.94
C GLY A 159 -8.45 -17.76 27.26
N TYR A 160 -9.66 -17.78 26.72
CA TYR A 160 -10.21 -18.95 26.04
C TYR A 160 -9.51 -19.25 24.73
N GLU A 161 -9.15 -20.50 24.52
CA GLU A 161 -8.54 -20.97 23.26
C GLU A 161 -9.52 -21.83 22.47
N HIS A 162 -9.58 -21.59 21.17
CA HIS A 162 -10.38 -22.33 20.21
C HIS A 162 -9.65 -22.46 18.88
N THR A 163 -10.17 -23.26 17.97
CA THR A 163 -9.55 -23.45 16.66
C THR A 163 -10.46 -23.00 15.52
N ILE A 164 -9.84 -22.35 14.53
CA ILE A 164 -10.45 -22.01 13.25
C ILE A 164 -9.76 -22.81 12.17
N ARG A 165 -10.53 -23.46 11.31
CA ARG A 165 -10.03 -24.08 10.08
C ARG A 165 -10.41 -23.22 8.89
N ALA A 166 -9.43 -22.82 8.11
CA ALA A 166 -9.59 -22.00 6.90
C ALA A 166 -9.07 -22.74 5.67
N GLN A 167 -9.68 -22.52 4.51
CA GLN A 167 -9.11 -23.03 3.26
C GLN A 167 -7.79 -22.33 2.93
N TYR A 168 -7.70 -21.03 3.22
CA TYR A 168 -6.51 -20.21 3.04
C TYR A 168 -6.29 -19.27 4.21
N MET A 169 -5.04 -18.87 4.44
CA MET A 169 -4.66 -17.89 5.46
C MET A 169 -3.83 -16.76 4.86
N VAL A 170 -4.20 -15.52 5.18
CA VAL A 170 -3.41 -14.31 4.86
C VAL A 170 -2.74 -13.82 6.14
N ALA A 171 -1.42 -13.82 6.16
CA ALA A 171 -0.62 -13.26 7.24
C ALA A 171 -0.32 -11.78 6.96
N ALA A 172 -1.01 -10.90 7.66
CA ALA A 172 -0.79 -9.45 7.70
C ALA A 172 -0.37 -9.02 9.12
N ASP A 173 0.45 -9.85 9.78
CA ASP A 173 0.82 -9.80 11.19
C ASP A 173 2.03 -8.91 11.49
N GLY A 174 2.47 -8.11 10.50
CA GLY A 174 3.43 -7.02 10.64
C GLY A 174 4.90 -7.42 10.49
N ALA A 175 5.80 -6.47 10.65
CA ALA A 175 7.22 -6.58 10.34
C ALA A 175 7.94 -7.74 11.07
N HIS A 176 7.54 -8.01 12.31
CA HIS A 176 8.06 -9.12 13.12
C HIS A 176 7.18 -10.38 13.00
N SER A 177 6.61 -10.65 11.83
CA SER A 177 5.67 -11.73 11.57
C SER A 177 6.09 -13.08 12.18
N PRO A 178 5.46 -13.54 13.27
CA PRO A 178 5.72 -14.86 13.81
C PRO A 178 5.26 -15.99 12.86
N ILE A 179 4.33 -15.68 11.95
CA ILE A 179 3.90 -16.64 10.92
C ILE A 179 5.03 -16.85 9.92
N ARG A 180 5.62 -15.79 9.36
CA ARG A 180 6.76 -15.86 8.45
C ARG A 180 7.92 -16.62 9.09
N GLU A 181 8.29 -16.28 10.32
CA GLU A 181 9.37 -16.94 11.05
C GLU A 181 9.11 -18.45 11.24
N ARG A 182 7.89 -18.83 11.61
CA ARG A 182 7.50 -20.24 11.79
C ARG A 182 7.50 -21.02 10.47
N LEU A 183 7.20 -20.36 9.35
CA LEU A 183 7.32 -20.95 8.01
C LEU A 183 8.78 -21.07 7.55
N GLY A 184 9.74 -20.53 8.29
CA GLY A 184 11.16 -20.54 7.94
C GLY A 184 11.45 -19.75 6.67
N ILE A 185 10.66 -18.71 6.38
CA ILE A 185 10.86 -17.84 5.21
C ILE A 185 11.87 -16.75 5.59
N PRO A 186 13.06 -16.75 4.97
CA PRO A 186 14.08 -15.75 5.27
C PRO A 186 13.72 -14.38 4.67
N MET A 187 14.37 -13.33 5.19
CA MET A 187 14.32 -11.99 4.65
C MET A 187 15.61 -11.70 3.88
N GLY A 188 15.48 -11.13 2.69
CA GLY A 188 16.53 -10.51 1.90
C GLY A 188 16.58 -9.00 2.12
N GLY A 189 17.56 -8.31 1.51
CA GLY A 189 17.69 -6.85 1.54
C GLY A 189 18.81 -6.32 2.41
N HIS A 190 18.66 -5.09 2.90
CA HIS A 190 19.71 -4.36 3.64
C HIS A 190 19.65 -4.56 5.17
N GLY A 191 18.62 -5.25 5.67
CA GLY A 191 18.40 -5.40 7.10
C GLY A 191 17.97 -4.11 7.77
N SER A 192 18.19 -4.06 9.10
CA SER A 192 17.95 -2.87 9.92
C SER A 192 19.22 -2.03 9.99
N PHE A 193 19.12 -0.73 9.75
CA PHE A 193 20.28 0.16 9.60
C PHE A 193 20.19 1.46 10.39
N SER A 194 19.08 1.77 11.06
CA SER A 194 18.95 2.97 11.88
C SER A 194 17.92 2.79 12.99
N ASN A 195 18.27 3.24 14.20
CA ASN A 195 17.33 3.41 15.29
C ASN A 195 16.70 4.79 15.17
N SER A 196 15.38 4.86 15.24
CA SER A 196 14.62 6.09 15.12
C SER A 196 13.59 6.18 16.24
N ILE A 197 13.18 7.41 16.57
CA ILE A 197 12.07 7.67 17.47
C ILE A 197 11.03 8.55 16.80
N THR A 198 9.77 8.34 17.16
CA THR A 198 8.66 9.25 16.81
C THR A 198 8.13 9.87 18.10
N ILE A 199 8.20 11.18 18.18
CA ILE A 199 7.70 11.97 19.30
C ILE A 199 6.35 12.55 18.88
N TYR A 200 5.27 12.13 19.51
CA TYR A 200 3.94 12.73 19.37
C TYR A 200 3.81 13.84 20.40
N PHE A 201 3.44 15.03 19.96
CA PHE A 201 3.43 16.20 20.85
C PHE A 201 2.33 17.19 20.49
N ARG A 202 1.96 18.00 21.48
CA ARG A 202 1.14 19.20 21.30
C ARG A 202 2.01 20.44 21.42
N ALA A 203 1.82 21.39 20.51
CA ALA A 203 2.44 22.70 20.51
C ALA A 203 1.66 23.63 19.57
N ASN A 204 1.56 24.91 19.88
CA ASN A 204 0.99 25.87 18.94
C ASN A 204 2.02 26.25 17.87
N VAL A 205 2.05 25.49 16.78
CA VAL A 205 3.01 25.71 15.69
C VAL A 205 2.46 26.62 14.58
N LYS A 206 1.21 27.03 14.66
CA LYS A 206 0.56 27.86 13.65
C LYS A 206 1.31 29.17 13.34
N PRO A 207 1.85 29.91 14.33
CA PRO A 207 2.67 31.09 14.04
C PRO A 207 3.94 30.80 13.26
N LEU A 208 4.55 29.60 13.45
CA LEU A 208 5.74 29.18 12.76
C LEU A 208 5.45 28.69 11.33
N ILE A 209 4.29 28.08 11.10
CA ILE A 209 3.84 27.66 9.77
C ILE A 209 3.47 28.88 8.91
N GLY A 210 2.82 29.89 9.50
CA GLY A 210 2.30 31.06 8.79
C GLY A 210 1.25 30.67 7.74
N ASP A 211 1.34 31.25 6.53
CA ASP A 211 0.43 31.00 5.43
C ASP A 211 0.86 29.80 4.54
N ARG A 212 1.88 29.04 4.94
CA ARG A 212 2.39 27.89 4.17
C ARG A 212 1.45 26.70 4.32
N ASN A 213 1.08 26.08 3.21
CA ASN A 213 0.42 24.77 3.22
C ASN A 213 1.50 23.70 3.14
N LEU A 214 1.80 23.04 4.27
CA LEU A 214 2.90 22.10 4.42
C LEU A 214 2.37 20.72 4.82
N SER A 215 2.83 19.68 4.12
CA SER A 215 2.45 18.30 4.39
C SER A 215 3.56 17.51 5.07
N VAL A 216 4.77 17.48 4.50
CA VAL A 216 5.93 16.83 5.09
C VAL A 216 7.08 17.82 5.12
N ILE A 217 7.66 17.99 6.29
CA ILE A 217 8.72 18.97 6.50
C ILE A 217 9.94 18.23 7.04
N TYR A 218 10.95 18.06 6.20
CA TYR A 218 12.25 17.52 6.62
C TYR A 218 13.03 18.58 7.39
N VAL A 219 13.67 18.16 8.47
CA VAL A 219 14.55 19.01 9.29
C VAL A 219 15.98 18.54 9.12
N PHE A 220 16.86 19.46 8.70
CA PHE A 220 18.30 19.22 8.58
C PHE A 220 19.04 20.38 9.23
N ASN A 221 19.55 20.17 10.43
CA ASN A 221 20.44 21.09 11.08
C ASN A 221 21.62 20.33 11.73
N PRO A 222 22.64 21.04 12.25
CA PRO A 222 23.81 20.40 12.85
C PRO A 222 23.52 19.48 14.04
N ARG A 223 22.34 19.61 14.68
CA ARG A 223 22.00 18.86 15.88
C ARG A 223 20.97 17.76 15.64
N LEU A 224 20.12 17.88 14.58
CA LEU A 224 19.00 16.98 14.38
C LEU A 224 18.71 16.79 12.89
N GLN A 225 18.42 15.53 12.52
CA GLN A 225 17.88 15.16 11.22
C GLN A 225 16.62 14.32 11.42
N GLY A 226 15.56 14.70 10.70
CA GLY A 226 14.28 14.04 10.84
C GLY A 226 13.23 14.68 9.96
N PHE A 227 11.98 14.45 10.29
CA PHE A 227 10.85 15.13 9.65
C PHE A 227 9.68 15.24 10.60
N PHE A 228 8.84 16.21 10.36
CA PHE A 228 7.60 16.36 11.10
C PHE A 228 6.39 16.63 10.21
N ARG A 229 5.25 16.46 10.81
CA ARG A 229 3.95 16.77 10.26
C ARG A 229 3.02 17.25 11.36
N PHE A 230 2.11 18.15 11.00
CA PHE A 230 1.17 18.78 11.93
C PHE A 230 -0.27 18.50 11.56
N SER A 231 -1.15 18.52 12.57
CA SER A 231 -2.59 18.56 12.40
C SER A 231 -3.01 19.81 11.61
N LYS A 232 -4.20 19.76 11.01
CA LYS A 232 -4.81 20.91 10.32
C LYS A 232 -4.92 22.14 11.22
N ALA A 233 -5.21 21.95 12.51
CA ALA A 233 -5.31 23.03 13.48
C ALA A 233 -3.96 23.68 13.82
N GLY A 234 -2.84 22.97 13.59
CA GLY A 234 -1.50 23.40 13.98
C GLY A 234 -1.29 23.40 15.49
N ASP A 235 -1.99 22.52 16.22
CA ASP A 235 -1.95 22.37 17.67
C ASP A 235 -1.33 21.06 18.14
N ALA A 236 -1.12 20.13 17.23
CA ALA A 236 -0.51 18.83 17.46
C ALA A 236 0.29 18.36 16.26
N GLY A 237 1.23 17.45 16.49
CA GLY A 237 2.01 16.86 15.42
C GLY A 237 2.87 15.69 15.90
N PHE A 238 3.66 15.17 15.00
CA PHE A 238 4.72 14.25 15.35
C PHE A 238 6.05 14.67 14.70
N LEU A 239 7.13 14.45 15.44
CA LEU A 239 8.50 14.57 14.96
C LEU A 239 9.13 13.19 14.92
N VAL A 240 9.57 12.78 13.75
CA VAL A 240 10.48 11.63 13.61
C VAL A 240 11.90 12.14 13.72
N VAL A 241 12.67 11.56 14.64
CA VAL A 241 14.10 11.80 14.77
C VAL A 241 14.83 10.56 14.25
N ASN A 242 15.56 10.72 13.15
CA ASN A 242 16.37 9.68 12.56
C ASN A 242 17.82 9.75 13.02
N LYS A 243 18.30 10.97 13.36
CA LYS A 243 19.65 11.24 13.79
C LYS A 243 19.68 12.44 14.72
N ALA A 244 20.40 12.33 15.81
CA ALA A 244 20.69 13.46 16.69
C ALA A 244 22.19 13.54 16.98
N ILE A 245 22.66 14.77 17.25
CA ILE A 245 24.05 15.05 17.61
C ILE A 245 24.02 15.62 19.02
N ASP A 246 24.87 15.11 19.88
CA ASP A 246 24.98 15.53 21.27
C ASP A 246 25.63 16.93 21.43
N GLU A 247 25.73 17.40 22.65
CA GLU A 247 26.36 18.69 22.96
C GLU A 247 27.87 18.75 22.67
N HIS A 248 28.50 17.60 22.46
CA HIS A 248 29.91 17.47 22.10
C HIS A 248 30.15 17.42 20.59
N GLY A 249 29.07 17.42 19.80
CA GLY A 249 29.12 17.34 18.33
C GLY A 249 29.27 15.91 17.81
N GLU A 250 29.07 14.90 18.65
CA GLU A 250 29.10 13.49 18.27
C GLU A 250 27.69 12.94 18.04
N LEU A 251 27.58 11.94 17.16
CA LEU A 251 26.31 11.23 16.98
C LEU A 251 25.88 10.61 18.28
N ALA A 252 24.64 10.83 18.68
CA ALA A 252 24.01 10.08 19.75
C ALA A 252 24.13 8.59 19.41
N ALA A 253 24.80 7.85 20.28
CA ALA A 253 25.16 6.45 20.04
C ALA A 253 23.92 5.57 19.85
N ASP A 254 22.85 5.86 20.58
CA ASP A 254 21.54 5.24 20.42
C ASP A 254 20.44 6.24 20.83
N LEU A 255 19.55 6.56 19.88
CA LEU A 255 18.38 7.40 20.13
C LEU A 255 17.40 6.78 21.14
N TRP A 256 17.50 5.47 21.38
CA TRP A 256 16.63 4.77 22.32
C TRP A 256 17.06 4.86 23.77
N GLU A 257 18.34 5.19 24.04
CA GLU A 257 18.87 5.27 25.40
C GLU A 257 18.26 6.43 26.18
N ASP A 258 18.04 7.59 25.52
CA ASP A 258 17.43 8.74 26.15
C ASP A 258 16.18 9.23 25.39
N THR A 259 15.04 8.67 25.76
CA THR A 259 13.71 9.08 25.31
C THR A 259 12.90 9.71 26.44
N GLY A 260 13.58 10.27 27.44
CA GLY A 260 12.95 11.03 28.51
C GLY A 260 12.21 12.25 27.98
N GLU A 261 11.14 12.65 28.67
CA GLU A 261 10.26 13.76 28.26
C GLU A 261 11.07 15.05 27.98
N ALA A 262 12.01 15.39 28.88
CA ALA A 262 12.85 16.59 28.75
C ALA A 262 13.69 16.57 27.45
N LYS A 263 14.23 15.41 27.08
CA LYS A 263 15.02 15.25 25.84
C LYS A 263 14.14 15.32 24.59
N CYS A 264 12.95 14.74 24.65
CA CYS A 264 11.97 14.84 23.56
C CYS A 264 11.50 16.28 23.34
N ILE A 265 11.31 17.05 24.42
CA ILE A 265 11.00 18.48 24.35
C ILE A 265 12.17 19.25 23.71
N GLU A 266 13.42 18.94 24.08
CA GLU A 266 14.61 19.56 23.48
C GLU A 266 14.64 19.31 21.97
N TYR A 267 14.44 18.06 21.51
CA TYR A 267 14.38 17.73 20.10
C TYR A 267 13.25 18.46 19.36
N ALA A 268 12.07 18.52 19.94
CA ALA A 268 10.95 19.24 19.35
C ALA A 268 11.24 20.73 19.20
N ARG A 269 11.78 21.39 20.23
CA ARG A 269 12.14 22.80 20.21
C ARG A 269 13.25 23.11 19.18
N GLU A 270 14.27 22.26 19.10
CA GLU A 270 15.32 22.37 18.11
C GLU A 270 14.76 22.29 16.68
N ALA A 271 13.90 21.30 16.41
CA ALA A 271 13.26 21.14 15.11
C ALA A 271 12.30 22.30 14.78
N LEU A 272 11.58 22.82 15.75
CA LEU A 272 10.67 23.96 15.59
C LEU A 272 11.42 25.29 15.43
N GLY A 273 12.65 25.40 15.98
CA GLY A 273 13.45 26.62 15.93
C GLY A 273 12.95 27.71 16.90
N ASP A 274 12.28 27.30 17.97
CA ASP A 274 11.81 28.16 19.05
C ASP A 274 12.11 27.50 20.40
N PRO A 275 13.13 27.98 21.14
CA PRO A 275 13.53 27.38 22.41
C PRO A 275 12.51 27.58 23.55
N GLU A 276 11.60 28.56 23.43
CA GLU A 276 10.64 28.91 24.45
C GLU A 276 9.23 28.33 24.19
N ILE A 277 8.99 27.72 23.00
CA ILE A 277 7.69 27.16 22.69
C ILE A 277 7.29 26.09 23.73
N GLU A 278 6.03 26.16 24.18
CA GLU A 278 5.48 25.12 25.04
C GLU A 278 5.24 23.84 24.23
N VAL A 279 5.81 22.74 24.68
CA VAL A 279 5.69 21.41 24.08
C VAL A 279 5.23 20.44 25.16
N GLU A 280 4.12 19.77 24.91
CA GLU A 280 3.60 18.66 25.70
C GLU A 280 3.82 17.35 24.93
N VAL A 281 4.64 16.44 25.46
CA VAL A 281 4.89 15.14 24.84
C VAL A 281 3.76 14.18 25.20
N GLU A 282 3.03 13.69 24.20
CA GLU A 282 1.93 12.75 24.40
C GLU A 282 2.41 11.29 24.42
N ASN A 283 3.34 10.95 23.51
CA ASN A 283 3.88 9.59 23.38
C ASN A 283 5.21 9.59 22.65
N VAL A 284 6.01 8.56 22.89
CA VAL A 284 7.27 8.31 22.17
C VAL A 284 7.30 6.87 21.71
N GLN A 285 7.52 6.65 20.41
CA GLN A 285 7.68 5.33 19.81
C GLN A 285 9.09 5.12 19.31
N ARG A 286 9.64 3.94 19.61
CA ARG A 286 10.93 3.47 19.11
C ARG A 286 10.72 2.52 17.95
N TRP A 287 11.47 2.68 16.88
CA TRP A 287 11.39 1.80 15.73
C TRP A 287 12.72 1.77 14.97
N ASN A 288 12.92 0.70 14.21
CA ASN A 288 14.09 0.55 13.35
C ASN A 288 13.71 0.89 11.92
N ALA A 289 14.54 1.67 11.24
CA ALA A 289 14.49 1.76 9.80
C ALA A 289 15.13 0.51 9.21
N SER A 290 14.34 -0.23 8.44
CA SER A 290 14.75 -1.47 7.77
C SER A 290 14.36 -1.42 6.30
N ALA A 291 15.09 -2.16 5.47
CA ALA A 291 14.80 -2.36 4.07
C ALA A 291 14.98 -3.84 3.75
N GLU A 292 13.87 -4.58 3.81
CA GLU A 292 13.87 -6.03 3.76
C GLU A 292 12.62 -6.56 3.06
N TRP A 293 12.74 -7.73 2.43
CA TRP A 293 11.61 -8.47 1.84
C TRP A 293 11.74 -9.96 2.09
N ALA A 294 10.60 -10.64 2.21
CA ALA A 294 10.53 -12.09 2.32
C ALA A 294 10.88 -12.72 0.97
N GLU A 295 11.76 -13.73 0.98
CA GLU A 295 12.21 -14.42 -0.25
C GLU A 295 11.10 -15.22 -0.93
N ARG A 296 9.98 -15.43 -0.24
CA ARG A 296 8.81 -16.13 -0.72
C ARG A 296 7.55 -15.60 -0.03
N TRP A 297 6.50 -15.31 -0.81
CA TRP A 297 5.26 -14.72 -0.29
C TRP A 297 4.12 -15.72 -0.16
N GLN A 298 4.27 -16.90 -0.74
CA GLN A 298 3.33 -18.00 -0.62
C GLN A 298 4.02 -19.25 -0.07
N HIS A 299 3.40 -19.91 0.89
CA HIS A 299 3.72 -21.25 1.35
C HIS A 299 2.43 -22.05 1.39
N GLY A 300 2.26 -22.97 0.42
CA GLY A 300 1.03 -23.74 0.30
C GLY A 300 -0.22 -22.84 0.27
N ARG A 301 -0.99 -22.90 1.35
CA ARG A 301 -2.25 -22.16 1.53
C ARG A 301 -2.10 -20.87 2.37
N ILE A 302 -0.87 -20.49 2.69
CA ILE A 302 -0.55 -19.33 3.53
C ILE A 302 0.15 -18.26 2.67
N PHE A 303 -0.34 -17.02 2.76
CA PHE A 303 0.16 -15.87 1.99
C PHE A 303 0.61 -14.77 2.94
N LEU A 304 1.78 -14.16 2.68
CA LEU A 304 2.24 -12.97 3.38
C LEU A 304 1.78 -11.72 2.65
N ALA A 305 1.40 -10.66 3.37
CA ALA A 305 1.00 -9.38 2.78
C ALA A 305 1.44 -8.20 3.66
N GLY A 306 1.83 -7.09 3.03
CA GLY A 306 2.31 -5.89 3.70
C GLY A 306 3.59 -6.13 4.50
N ASP A 307 3.70 -5.53 5.68
CA ASP A 307 4.92 -5.59 6.50
C ASP A 307 5.36 -7.01 6.88
N SER A 308 4.49 -8.01 6.81
CA SER A 308 4.89 -9.41 6.97
C SER A 308 5.75 -9.92 5.82
N ALA A 309 5.58 -9.33 4.63
CA ALA A 309 6.27 -9.68 3.40
C ALA A 309 7.42 -8.71 3.07
N HIS A 310 7.28 -7.42 3.38
CA HIS A 310 8.28 -6.39 3.07
C HIS A 310 8.24 -5.25 4.07
N VAL A 311 9.41 -4.80 4.48
CA VAL A 311 9.60 -3.65 5.39
C VAL A 311 10.48 -2.63 4.69
N MET A 312 10.08 -1.37 4.72
CA MET A 312 10.83 -0.31 4.06
C MET A 312 10.88 0.96 4.91
N PRO A 313 11.94 1.78 4.78
CA PRO A 313 12.01 3.06 5.47
C PRO A 313 10.89 3.99 5.00
N PRO A 314 10.47 4.98 5.82
CA PRO A 314 9.34 5.84 5.51
C PRO A 314 9.57 6.81 4.36
N THR A 315 10.80 6.89 3.85
CA THR A 315 11.18 7.75 2.73
C THR A 315 10.45 7.36 1.44
N GLY A 316 9.67 8.29 0.91
CA GLY A 316 8.79 8.05 -0.24
C GLY A 316 7.34 7.73 0.16
N GLY A 317 7.08 7.19 1.36
CA GLY A 317 5.70 6.91 1.81
C GLY A 317 5.05 5.67 1.17
N TYR A 318 5.84 4.73 0.66
CA TYR A 318 5.35 3.61 -0.15
C TYR A 318 4.71 2.46 0.64
N GLY A 319 5.19 2.18 1.88
CA GLY A 319 4.90 0.92 2.59
C GLY A 319 3.42 0.61 2.75
N GLY A 320 2.62 1.57 3.21
CA GLY A 320 1.17 1.39 3.33
C GLY A 320 0.47 1.19 1.97
N ASN A 321 0.94 1.88 0.93
CA ASN A 321 0.41 1.76 -0.43
C ASN A 321 0.66 0.37 -1.02
N VAL A 322 1.90 -0.10 -0.96
CA VAL A 322 2.29 -1.44 -1.45
C VAL A 322 1.49 -2.51 -0.72
N GLY A 323 1.31 -2.40 0.61
CA GLY A 323 0.54 -3.37 1.38
C GLY A 323 -0.95 -3.40 1.02
N VAL A 324 -1.59 -2.25 0.73
CA VAL A 324 -2.97 -2.21 0.23
C VAL A 324 -3.07 -2.84 -1.17
N GLN A 325 -2.09 -2.60 -2.02
CA GLN A 325 -2.02 -3.21 -3.36
C GLN A 325 -1.79 -4.72 -3.30
N ASP A 326 -1.01 -5.23 -2.32
CA ASP A 326 -0.87 -6.68 -2.08
C ASP A 326 -2.22 -7.30 -1.75
N ALA A 327 -2.94 -6.70 -0.79
CA ALA A 327 -4.26 -7.14 -0.37
C ALA A 327 -5.24 -7.21 -1.56
N HIS A 328 -5.24 -6.19 -2.42
CA HIS A 328 -6.11 -6.14 -3.58
C HIS A 328 -5.77 -7.20 -4.62
N ASN A 329 -4.47 -7.34 -4.97
CA ASN A 329 -4.02 -8.35 -5.94
C ASN A 329 -4.33 -9.78 -5.48
N LEU A 330 -4.16 -10.06 -4.18
CA LEU A 330 -4.43 -11.38 -3.62
C LEU A 330 -5.93 -11.70 -3.51
N ALA A 331 -6.75 -10.69 -3.15
CA ALA A 331 -8.15 -10.90 -2.81
C ALA A 331 -8.99 -11.48 -3.96
N TRP A 332 -8.89 -10.91 -5.18
CA TRP A 332 -9.65 -11.43 -6.33
C TRP A 332 -9.22 -12.85 -6.72
N LYS A 333 -7.92 -13.16 -6.61
CA LYS A 333 -7.37 -14.48 -6.92
C LYS A 333 -7.89 -15.53 -5.93
N LEU A 334 -7.80 -15.23 -4.62
CA LEU A 334 -8.36 -16.08 -3.59
C LEU A 334 -9.87 -16.27 -3.77
N ALA A 335 -10.60 -15.18 -4.04
CA ALA A 335 -12.04 -15.25 -4.26
C ALA A 335 -12.40 -16.12 -5.46
N SER A 336 -11.69 -15.98 -6.59
CA SER A 336 -11.91 -16.79 -7.79
C SER A 336 -11.66 -18.28 -7.54
N VAL A 337 -10.60 -18.62 -6.80
CA VAL A 337 -10.26 -20.01 -6.47
C VAL A 337 -11.25 -20.60 -5.45
N VAL A 338 -11.61 -19.85 -4.40
CA VAL A 338 -12.59 -20.28 -3.38
C VAL A 338 -13.96 -20.56 -3.99
N LYS A 339 -14.39 -19.76 -4.97
CA LYS A 339 -15.65 -19.93 -5.69
C LYS A 339 -15.62 -21.05 -6.74
N GLY A 340 -14.43 -21.56 -7.08
CA GLY A 340 -14.25 -22.53 -8.18
C GLY A 340 -14.24 -21.89 -9.57
N ASP A 341 -14.10 -20.57 -9.64
CA ASP A 341 -14.03 -19.80 -10.88
C ASP A 341 -12.64 -19.83 -11.48
N ALA A 342 -11.61 -20.27 -10.77
CA ALA A 342 -10.23 -20.40 -11.25
C ALA A 342 -9.57 -21.66 -10.67
N GLY A 343 -8.54 -22.16 -11.37
CA GLY A 343 -7.64 -23.19 -10.85
C GLY A 343 -6.73 -22.64 -9.74
N SER A 344 -6.29 -23.52 -8.84
CA SER A 344 -5.42 -23.15 -7.69
C SER A 344 -4.07 -22.57 -8.12
N GLU A 345 -3.61 -22.92 -9.32
CA GLU A 345 -2.36 -22.43 -9.90
C GLU A 345 -2.35 -20.91 -10.12
N LEU A 346 -3.55 -20.29 -10.24
CA LEU A 346 -3.68 -18.82 -10.29
C LEU A 346 -3.01 -18.14 -9.09
N LEU A 347 -3.05 -18.77 -7.92
CA LEU A 347 -2.51 -18.19 -6.67
C LEU A 347 -1.00 -17.98 -6.71
N ALA A 348 -0.26 -18.79 -7.49
CA ALA A 348 1.19 -18.60 -7.66
C ALA A 348 1.53 -17.27 -8.34
N SER A 349 0.59 -16.69 -9.09
CA SER A 349 0.77 -15.39 -9.71
C SER A 349 0.86 -14.24 -8.70
N TYR A 350 0.41 -14.42 -7.45
CA TYR A 350 0.55 -13.40 -6.40
C TYR A 350 2.02 -13.11 -6.08
N ASP A 351 2.79 -14.15 -5.74
CA ASP A 351 4.22 -14.02 -5.46
C ASP A 351 4.98 -13.51 -6.71
N ALA A 352 4.68 -14.08 -7.89
CA ALA A 352 5.33 -13.71 -9.15
C ALA A 352 5.11 -12.24 -9.55
N GLU A 353 3.96 -11.66 -9.21
CA GLU A 353 3.60 -10.28 -9.54
C GLU A 353 4.03 -9.29 -8.46
N ARG A 354 3.73 -9.58 -7.18
CA ARG A 354 3.87 -8.60 -6.11
C ARG A 354 5.27 -8.54 -5.52
N ARG A 355 5.94 -9.69 -5.35
CA ARG A 355 7.26 -9.72 -4.75
C ARG A 355 8.30 -8.90 -5.52
N PRO A 356 8.50 -9.02 -6.86
CA PRO A 356 9.50 -8.22 -7.57
C PRO A 356 9.25 -6.71 -7.49
N ILE A 357 7.97 -6.30 -7.50
CA ILE A 357 7.59 -4.89 -7.39
C ILE A 357 7.88 -4.34 -5.99
N ALA A 358 7.58 -5.13 -4.96
CA ALA A 358 7.89 -4.71 -3.59
C ALA A 358 9.39 -4.70 -3.31
N GLU A 359 10.16 -5.68 -3.79
CA GLU A 359 11.63 -5.69 -3.73
C GLU A 359 12.20 -4.40 -4.30
N GLU A 360 11.82 -4.04 -5.53
CA GLU A 360 12.29 -2.81 -6.15
C GLU A 360 11.80 -1.56 -5.41
N THR A 361 10.55 -1.56 -4.89
CA THR A 361 10.04 -0.42 -4.11
C THR A 361 10.79 -0.26 -2.78
N VAL A 362 11.19 -1.36 -2.13
CA VAL A 362 12.07 -1.33 -0.95
C VAL A 362 13.42 -0.71 -1.30
N GLU A 363 14.04 -1.11 -2.43
CA GLU A 363 15.29 -0.52 -2.91
C GLU A 363 15.14 0.98 -3.21
N GLN A 364 14.03 1.39 -3.82
CA GLN A 364 13.73 2.79 -4.09
C GLN A 364 13.53 3.60 -2.80
N ALA A 365 12.88 3.05 -1.79
CA ALA A 365 12.74 3.67 -0.47
C ALA A 365 14.09 3.78 0.25
N TYR A 366 14.91 2.72 0.20
CA TYR A 366 16.26 2.70 0.76
C TYR A 366 17.17 3.72 0.08
N ALA A 367 17.18 3.78 -1.26
CA ALA A 367 17.98 4.77 -1.99
C ALA A 367 17.61 6.21 -1.59
N ARG A 368 16.31 6.53 -1.48
CA ARG A 368 15.83 7.82 -0.97
C ARG A 368 16.28 8.10 0.46
N TYR A 369 16.27 7.07 1.31
CA TYR A 369 16.75 7.20 2.69
C TYR A 369 18.25 7.54 2.72
N VAL A 370 19.06 6.78 2.01
CA VAL A 370 20.52 7.04 1.92
C VAL A 370 20.80 8.42 1.37
N LEU A 371 20.15 8.79 0.26
CA LEU A 371 20.42 10.07 -0.40
C LEU A 371 19.98 11.28 0.43
N ARG A 372 18.90 11.16 1.19
CA ARG A 372 18.28 12.27 1.92
C ARG A 372 18.70 12.34 3.38
N LEU A 373 18.88 11.20 4.06
CA LEU A 373 19.03 11.15 5.52
C LEU A 373 20.33 10.51 6.00
N ALA A 374 20.92 9.57 5.27
CA ALA A 374 22.05 8.76 5.75
C ALA A 374 23.09 8.46 4.66
N PRO A 375 23.72 9.49 4.05
CA PRO A 375 24.70 9.29 2.99
C PRO A 375 25.94 8.47 3.43
N GLU A 376 26.17 8.33 4.73
CA GLU A 376 27.23 7.48 5.32
C GLU A 376 26.99 5.98 5.14
N LEU A 377 25.78 5.54 4.82
CA LEU A 377 25.49 4.14 4.48
C LEU A 377 26.08 3.70 3.13
N GLY A 378 26.63 4.65 2.36
CA GLY A 378 27.26 4.39 1.06
C GLY A 378 26.29 4.51 -0.11
N LYS A 379 26.82 4.94 -1.25
CA LYS A 379 26.02 5.20 -2.47
C LYS A 379 26.37 4.27 -3.63
N GLU A 380 27.32 3.36 -3.44
CA GLU A 380 27.94 2.61 -4.53
C GLU A 380 27.01 1.56 -5.14
N ASN A 381 26.02 1.07 -4.34
CA ASN A 381 25.13 -0.02 -4.74
C ASN A 381 23.66 0.40 -4.77
N LEU A 382 23.36 1.70 -4.83
CA LEU A 382 21.98 2.15 -4.92
C LEU A 382 21.42 1.87 -6.30
N HIS A 383 20.17 1.40 -6.35
CA HIS A 383 19.43 1.31 -7.60
C HIS A 383 19.19 2.69 -8.21
N PRO A 384 19.17 2.82 -9.54
CA PRO A 384 18.80 4.06 -10.20
C PRO A 384 17.44 4.55 -9.70
N MET A 385 17.35 5.85 -9.41
CA MET A 385 16.11 6.43 -8.91
C MET A 385 15.01 6.36 -9.98
N ALA A 386 13.92 5.70 -9.66
CA ALA A 386 12.72 5.73 -10.47
C ALA A 386 11.84 6.94 -10.09
N ASP A 387 11.06 7.41 -11.05
CA ASP A 387 10.04 8.43 -10.82
C ASP A 387 8.94 7.94 -9.88
N ASP A 388 8.44 8.80 -8.99
CA ASP A 388 7.41 8.42 -8.01
C ASP A 388 6.08 8.01 -8.68
N ALA A 389 5.73 8.59 -9.85
CA ALA A 389 4.55 8.18 -10.60
C ALA A 389 4.75 6.80 -11.25
N ALA A 390 5.96 6.47 -11.70
CA ALA A 390 6.27 5.15 -12.23
C ALA A 390 6.18 4.07 -11.14
N ILE A 391 6.66 4.35 -9.93
CA ILE A 391 6.54 3.45 -8.78
C ILE A 391 5.06 3.24 -8.39
N ASP A 392 4.23 4.30 -8.44
CA ASP A 392 2.82 4.25 -8.05
C ASP A 392 1.91 3.62 -9.12
N LEU A 393 2.05 4.04 -10.37
CA LEU A 393 1.11 3.74 -11.46
C LEU A 393 1.72 2.91 -12.59
N GLY A 394 3.05 2.87 -12.69
CA GLY A 394 3.76 2.33 -13.84
C GLY A 394 4.32 0.92 -13.65
N TYR A 395 4.11 0.26 -12.52
CA TYR A 395 4.64 -1.08 -12.32
C TYR A 395 3.96 -2.14 -13.20
N VAL A 396 4.74 -3.15 -13.61
CA VAL A 396 4.34 -4.14 -14.61
C VAL A 396 4.33 -5.54 -14.01
N TYR A 397 3.19 -6.21 -14.07
CA TYR A 397 3.05 -7.60 -13.65
C TYR A 397 3.49 -8.59 -14.73
N ARG A 398 4.19 -9.65 -14.31
CA ARG A 398 4.61 -10.75 -15.14
C ARG A 398 4.30 -12.06 -14.46
N SER A 399 3.35 -12.79 -15.01
CA SER A 399 2.92 -14.08 -14.49
C SER A 399 2.15 -14.85 -15.57
N GLU A 400 1.75 -16.07 -15.28
CA GLU A 400 0.85 -16.84 -16.15
C GLU A 400 -0.56 -16.22 -16.26
N ALA A 401 -0.93 -15.31 -15.33
CA ALA A 401 -2.18 -14.55 -15.39
C ALA A 401 -2.09 -13.28 -16.28
N VAL A 402 -1.01 -13.14 -17.04
CA VAL A 402 -0.77 -12.08 -18.03
C VAL A 402 -0.27 -12.72 -19.32
N ILE A 403 -0.95 -12.48 -20.43
CA ILE A 403 -0.58 -13.02 -21.73
C ILE A 403 0.20 -11.96 -22.51
N SER A 404 1.53 -12.14 -22.59
CA SER A 404 2.41 -11.24 -23.34
C SER A 404 2.01 -11.19 -24.83
N ASP A 405 2.03 -9.99 -25.39
CA ASP A 405 1.86 -9.74 -26.83
C ASP A 405 3.17 -9.80 -27.62
N GLY A 406 4.27 -10.22 -26.97
CA GLY A 406 5.60 -10.31 -27.59
C GLY A 406 6.31 -8.96 -27.72
N GLY A 407 5.79 -7.91 -27.08
CA GLY A 407 6.44 -6.61 -27.00
C GLY A 407 7.79 -6.62 -26.27
N ALA A 408 8.52 -5.52 -26.35
CA ALA A 408 9.81 -5.36 -25.68
C ALA A 408 9.66 -5.49 -24.15
N ASP A 409 10.68 -6.04 -23.50
CA ASP A 409 10.76 -6.02 -22.04
C ASP A 409 11.07 -4.59 -21.56
N ASN A 410 10.06 -3.93 -21.01
CA ASN A 410 10.13 -2.55 -20.54
C ASN A 410 10.63 -2.42 -19.08
N GLY A 411 11.20 -3.47 -18.50
CA GLY A 411 11.60 -3.45 -17.08
C GLY A 411 10.42 -3.65 -16.13
N LEU A 412 10.64 -3.32 -14.84
CA LEU A 412 9.61 -3.43 -13.79
C LEU A 412 8.66 -2.22 -13.75
N PHE A 413 9.08 -1.09 -14.31
CA PHE A 413 8.29 0.14 -14.36
C PHE A 413 8.25 0.70 -15.78
N VAL A 414 7.11 1.24 -16.18
CA VAL A 414 6.92 2.06 -17.38
C VAL A 414 6.59 3.49 -16.98
N ASP A 415 6.79 4.42 -17.88
CA ASP A 415 6.42 5.82 -17.64
C ASP A 415 4.89 6.00 -17.79
N PRO A 416 4.15 6.35 -16.72
CA PRO A 416 2.72 6.56 -16.81
C PRO A 416 2.32 7.82 -17.58
N HIS A 417 3.27 8.73 -17.87
CA HIS A 417 3.05 9.90 -18.72
C HIS A 417 2.99 9.52 -20.22
N GLU A 418 3.45 8.32 -20.57
CA GLU A 418 3.33 7.75 -21.91
C GLU A 418 2.38 6.51 -21.87
N PRO A 419 1.08 6.73 -21.61
CA PRO A 419 0.15 5.63 -21.31
C PRO A 419 -0.06 4.72 -22.51
N ALA A 420 0.05 3.41 -22.27
CA ALA A 420 -0.27 2.36 -23.25
C ALA A 420 -0.87 1.15 -22.53
N ALA A 421 -2.01 0.66 -23.00
CA ALA A 421 -2.68 -0.50 -22.42
C ALA A 421 -2.02 -1.80 -22.93
N VAL A 422 -0.78 -2.07 -22.46
CA VAL A 422 -0.03 -3.29 -22.79
C VAL A 422 -0.19 -4.34 -21.68
N PRO A 423 -0.08 -5.65 -21.99
CA PRO A 423 -0.22 -6.69 -20.99
C PRO A 423 0.72 -6.52 -19.79
N GLY A 424 0.16 -6.64 -18.60
CA GLY A 424 0.87 -6.51 -17.33
C GLY A 424 0.88 -5.10 -16.73
N VAL A 425 0.49 -4.06 -17.46
CA VAL A 425 0.37 -2.70 -16.89
C VAL A 425 -1.01 -2.47 -16.28
N ARG A 426 -1.11 -1.52 -15.36
CA ARG A 426 -2.39 -0.96 -14.91
C ARG A 426 -3.13 -0.37 -16.13
N ALA A 427 -4.42 -0.67 -16.28
CA ALA A 427 -5.25 -0.05 -17.31
C ALA A 427 -5.16 1.48 -17.20
N PRO A 428 -4.70 2.20 -18.23
CA PRO A 428 -4.49 3.64 -18.16
C PRO A 428 -5.79 4.42 -18.00
N HIS A 429 -5.72 5.56 -17.30
CA HIS A 429 -6.80 6.52 -17.29
C HIS A 429 -6.96 7.19 -18.66
N VAL A 430 -8.18 7.12 -19.20
CA VAL A 430 -8.63 7.94 -20.32
C VAL A 430 -10.01 8.48 -19.97
N ALA A 431 -10.25 9.75 -20.23
CA ALA A 431 -11.55 10.37 -19.96
C ALA A 431 -12.66 9.76 -20.84
N VAL A 432 -13.76 9.33 -20.21
CA VAL A 432 -14.95 8.76 -20.86
C VAL A 432 -16.19 9.48 -20.32
N GLY A 433 -16.79 10.34 -21.12
CA GLY A 433 -17.85 11.23 -20.65
C GLY A 433 -17.36 12.13 -19.51
N ASP A 434 -18.06 12.10 -18.38
CA ASP A 434 -17.68 12.83 -17.16
C ASP A 434 -16.81 11.98 -16.20
N GLY A 435 -16.42 10.76 -16.62
CA GLY A 435 -15.67 9.80 -15.81
C GLY A 435 -14.38 9.33 -16.47
N SER A 436 -13.97 8.11 -16.12
CA SER A 436 -12.72 7.48 -16.50
C SER A 436 -12.95 6.08 -17.08
N THR A 437 -12.01 5.60 -17.91
CA THR A 437 -11.92 4.17 -18.25
C THR A 437 -11.83 3.29 -17.00
N LEU A 438 -11.27 3.80 -15.90
CA LEU A 438 -11.17 3.08 -14.62
C LEU A 438 -12.54 2.89 -13.96
N ASP A 439 -13.50 3.77 -14.19
CA ASP A 439 -14.87 3.64 -13.67
C ASP A 439 -15.69 2.57 -14.40
N LEU A 440 -15.18 2.06 -15.54
CA LEU A 440 -15.76 0.94 -16.26
C LEU A 440 -15.29 -0.42 -15.74
N LEU A 441 -14.31 -0.43 -14.84
CA LEU A 441 -13.73 -1.65 -14.26
C LEU A 441 -14.47 -2.00 -12.97
N GLY A 442 -14.84 -3.29 -12.84
CA GLY A 442 -15.55 -3.82 -11.68
C GLY A 442 -14.79 -4.96 -11.02
N HIS A 443 -15.52 -5.86 -10.36
CA HIS A 443 -15.00 -7.06 -9.67
C HIS A 443 -14.80 -8.26 -10.61
N SER A 444 -15.13 -8.09 -11.91
CA SER A 444 -15.02 -9.11 -12.95
C SER A 444 -13.96 -8.73 -13.98
N PHE A 445 -13.67 -9.67 -14.87
CA PHE A 445 -12.93 -9.33 -16.09
C PHE A 445 -13.79 -8.43 -16.97
N VAL A 446 -13.18 -7.39 -17.53
CA VAL A 446 -13.83 -6.42 -18.41
C VAL A 446 -13.09 -6.34 -19.73
N LEU A 447 -13.84 -6.39 -20.83
CA LEU A 447 -13.31 -6.15 -22.16
C LEU A 447 -13.54 -4.68 -22.56
N LEU A 448 -12.48 -3.93 -22.77
CA LEU A 448 -12.52 -2.58 -23.33
C LEU A 448 -12.19 -2.64 -24.83
N THR A 449 -13.04 -2.06 -25.68
CA THR A 449 -12.86 -2.12 -27.12
C THR A 449 -13.45 -0.90 -27.83
N ALA A 450 -12.93 -0.59 -29.02
CA ALA A 450 -13.54 0.35 -29.96
C ALA A 450 -14.29 -0.38 -31.09
N ASP A 451 -14.19 -1.70 -31.17
CA ASP A 451 -14.75 -2.56 -32.23
C ASP A 451 -16.04 -3.26 -31.74
N GLU A 452 -17.16 -3.04 -32.47
CA GLU A 452 -18.46 -3.63 -32.15
C GLU A 452 -18.46 -5.18 -32.21
N GLY A 453 -17.61 -5.78 -33.05
CA GLY A 453 -17.48 -7.24 -33.16
C GLY A 453 -16.95 -7.88 -31.88
N TRP A 454 -16.00 -7.23 -31.19
CA TRP A 454 -15.49 -7.69 -29.90
C TRP A 454 -16.53 -7.55 -28.79
N GLY A 455 -17.36 -6.49 -28.84
CA GLY A 455 -18.48 -6.34 -27.91
C GLY A 455 -19.48 -7.50 -28.04
N ALA A 456 -19.85 -7.89 -29.26
CA ALA A 456 -20.75 -9.02 -29.51
C ALA A 456 -20.15 -10.36 -29.06
N ALA A 457 -18.85 -10.61 -29.34
CA ALA A 457 -18.16 -11.81 -28.89
C ALA A 457 -18.07 -11.95 -27.36
N ALA A 458 -17.94 -10.83 -26.65
CA ALA A 458 -17.95 -10.80 -25.18
C ALA A 458 -19.37 -11.09 -24.61
N GLU A 459 -20.41 -10.52 -25.21
CA GLU A 459 -21.81 -10.74 -24.82
C GLU A 459 -22.21 -12.22 -24.92
N GLU A 460 -21.79 -12.92 -25.96
CA GLU A 460 -22.03 -14.36 -26.13
C GLU A 460 -21.43 -15.20 -24.99
N LEU A 461 -20.38 -14.72 -24.34
CA LEU A 461 -19.72 -15.37 -23.21
C LEU A 461 -20.24 -14.90 -21.85
N GLY A 462 -21.12 -13.90 -21.81
CA GLY A 462 -21.51 -13.23 -20.58
C GLY A 462 -20.36 -12.46 -19.93
N LEU A 463 -19.34 -12.08 -20.71
CA LEU A 463 -18.23 -11.24 -20.27
C LEU A 463 -18.65 -9.77 -20.35
N GLU A 464 -18.44 -9.02 -19.29
CA GLU A 464 -18.67 -7.58 -19.28
C GLU A 464 -17.77 -6.90 -20.32
N ALA A 465 -18.38 -6.07 -21.18
CA ALA A 465 -17.66 -5.36 -22.23
C ALA A 465 -18.17 -3.93 -22.41
N HIS A 466 -17.25 -3.01 -22.67
CA HIS A 466 -17.58 -1.61 -22.95
C HIS A 466 -17.02 -1.19 -24.30
N LEU A 467 -17.92 -0.72 -25.16
CA LEU A 467 -17.58 -0.09 -26.42
C LEU A 467 -17.26 1.38 -26.15
N VAL A 468 -15.98 1.72 -26.13
CA VAL A 468 -15.50 3.06 -25.78
C VAL A 468 -15.22 3.87 -27.05
N ARG A 469 -15.94 5.00 -27.20
CA ARG A 469 -15.81 5.92 -28.34
C ARG A 469 -15.36 7.31 -27.88
N SER A 470 -14.43 7.35 -26.90
CA SER A 470 -13.85 8.59 -26.41
C SER A 470 -12.62 9.00 -27.22
N PRO A 471 -12.40 10.30 -27.44
CA PRO A 471 -11.14 10.77 -28.00
C PRO A 471 -9.95 10.30 -27.16
N GLY A 472 -8.87 9.88 -27.81
CA GLY A 472 -7.66 9.36 -27.16
C GLY A 472 -7.75 7.91 -26.69
N PHE A 473 -8.94 7.27 -26.70
CA PHE A 473 -9.04 5.85 -26.27
C PHE A 473 -8.20 4.95 -27.18
N THR A 474 -8.34 5.05 -28.50
CA THR A 474 -7.60 4.21 -29.45
C THR A 474 -6.10 4.51 -29.47
N ASP A 475 -5.69 5.70 -29.09
CA ASP A 475 -4.26 6.05 -28.98
C ASP A 475 -3.59 5.29 -27.81
N VAL A 476 -4.34 4.97 -26.76
CA VAL A 476 -3.87 4.31 -25.53
C VAL A 476 -4.18 2.82 -25.53
N TYR A 477 -5.39 2.43 -25.96
CA TYR A 477 -5.90 1.06 -25.87
C TYR A 477 -5.85 0.28 -27.20
N GLY A 478 -5.53 0.96 -28.33
CA GLY A 478 -5.59 0.38 -29.66
C GLY A 478 -7.00 0.32 -30.23
N ALA A 479 -7.11 -0.15 -31.47
CA ALA A 479 -8.38 -0.28 -32.20
C ALA A 479 -9.10 -1.62 -31.96
N GLY A 480 -8.40 -2.62 -31.42
CA GLY A 480 -8.93 -3.97 -31.19
C GLY A 480 -9.58 -4.14 -29.82
N ALA A 481 -9.09 -5.06 -29.03
CA ALA A 481 -9.65 -5.37 -27.70
C ALA A 481 -8.58 -5.52 -26.63
N VAL A 482 -8.92 -5.08 -25.42
CA VAL A 482 -8.09 -5.18 -24.22
C VAL A 482 -8.90 -5.85 -23.11
N LEU A 483 -8.43 -6.98 -22.61
CA LEU A 483 -9.02 -7.66 -21.45
C LEU A 483 -8.34 -7.19 -20.18
N VAL A 484 -9.12 -6.59 -19.30
CA VAL A 484 -8.67 -6.09 -18.00
C VAL A 484 -9.14 -7.04 -16.89
N ARG A 485 -8.24 -7.37 -15.96
CA ARG A 485 -8.48 -8.22 -14.78
C ARG A 485 -9.26 -7.46 -13.69
N PRO A 486 -9.85 -8.19 -12.71
CA PRO A 486 -10.53 -7.59 -11.58
C PRO A 486 -9.67 -6.62 -10.75
N ASP A 487 -8.35 -6.76 -10.80
CA ASP A 487 -7.43 -5.83 -10.13
C ASP A 487 -7.02 -4.61 -10.99
N GLY A 488 -7.66 -4.43 -12.16
CA GLY A 488 -7.43 -3.29 -13.02
C GLY A 488 -6.17 -3.40 -13.88
N PHE A 489 -5.55 -4.58 -14.00
CA PHE A 489 -4.39 -4.80 -14.86
C PHE A 489 -4.77 -5.44 -16.19
N VAL A 490 -4.10 -5.06 -17.25
CA VAL A 490 -4.29 -5.62 -18.58
C VAL A 490 -3.77 -7.06 -18.60
N ALA A 491 -4.69 -8.03 -18.78
CA ALA A 491 -4.34 -9.44 -18.91
C ALA A 491 -3.88 -9.80 -20.32
N TRP A 492 -4.50 -9.17 -21.32
CA TRP A 492 -4.32 -9.48 -22.73
C TRP A 492 -4.81 -8.33 -23.60
N ARG A 493 -4.25 -8.21 -24.81
CA ARG A 493 -4.74 -7.32 -25.87
C ARG A 493 -4.55 -7.91 -27.24
N THR A 494 -5.28 -7.38 -28.21
CA THR A 494 -5.11 -7.67 -29.65
C THR A 494 -5.50 -6.47 -30.50
N GLU A 495 -4.89 -6.35 -31.66
CA GLU A 495 -5.30 -5.42 -32.72
C GLU A 495 -6.14 -6.13 -33.80
N ASP A 496 -6.18 -7.47 -33.78
CA ASP A 496 -6.96 -8.27 -34.72
C ASP A 496 -8.46 -8.19 -34.39
N GLY A 497 -9.31 -8.47 -35.38
CA GLY A 497 -10.75 -8.62 -35.16
C GLY A 497 -11.10 -9.88 -34.37
N PRO A 498 -12.36 -10.01 -33.90
CA PRO A 498 -12.78 -11.15 -33.10
C PRO A 498 -12.74 -12.44 -33.93
N ALA A 499 -12.29 -13.53 -33.31
CA ALA A 499 -12.28 -14.85 -33.88
C ALA A 499 -12.77 -15.88 -32.85
N ASP A 500 -13.43 -16.94 -33.35
CA ASP A 500 -13.99 -17.99 -32.51
C ASP A 500 -12.95 -18.62 -31.59
N GLY A 501 -13.30 -18.78 -30.32
CA GLY A 501 -12.46 -19.43 -29.31
C GLY A 501 -11.33 -18.59 -28.75
N VAL A 502 -11.05 -17.38 -29.23
CA VAL A 502 -9.97 -16.52 -28.71
C VAL A 502 -10.24 -16.11 -27.29
N LEU A 503 -11.36 -15.43 -26.99
CA LEU A 503 -11.70 -14.98 -25.63
C LEU A 503 -11.82 -16.13 -24.62
N PRO A 504 -12.52 -17.25 -24.93
CA PRO A 504 -12.52 -18.41 -24.03
C PRO A 504 -11.13 -18.96 -23.75
N GLY A 505 -10.26 -19.04 -24.75
CA GLY A 505 -8.87 -19.49 -24.60
C GLY A 505 -8.06 -18.57 -23.70
N VAL A 506 -8.19 -17.26 -23.88
CA VAL A 506 -7.56 -16.22 -23.05
C VAL A 506 -8.01 -16.35 -21.60
N LEU A 507 -9.34 -16.39 -21.36
CA LEU A 507 -9.90 -16.50 -20.00
C LEU A 507 -9.46 -17.79 -19.30
N ASN A 508 -9.49 -18.94 -20.00
CA ASN A 508 -9.06 -20.21 -19.43
C ASN A 508 -7.58 -20.17 -19.02
N ARG A 509 -6.73 -19.56 -19.84
CA ARG A 509 -5.31 -19.44 -19.50
C ARG A 509 -5.08 -18.53 -18.31
N VAL A 510 -5.68 -17.33 -18.30
CA VAL A 510 -5.52 -16.35 -17.20
C VAL A 510 -6.06 -16.90 -15.87
N LEU A 511 -7.14 -17.68 -15.91
CA LEU A 511 -7.77 -18.31 -14.74
C LEU A 511 -7.20 -19.69 -14.39
N ALA A 512 -6.15 -20.14 -15.09
CA ALA A 512 -5.52 -21.44 -14.87
C ALA A 512 -6.53 -22.62 -14.91
N ARG A 513 -7.44 -22.61 -15.90
CA ARG A 513 -8.49 -23.64 -16.11
C ARG A 513 -8.08 -24.64 -17.17
#